data_15f41be1e6a35be219ebd20d4aa197cb
#
_entry.id   15f41be1e6a35be219ebd20d4aa197cb
#
_cell.length_a   1.000
_cell.length_b   1.000
_cell.length_c   1.000
_cell.angle_alpha   90.00
_cell.angle_beta   90.00
_cell.angle_gamma   90.00
#
_symmetry.space_group_name_H-M   'P 1'
#
loop_
_entity.id
_entity.type
_entity.pdbx_description
1 polymer ?
#
loop_
_entity_poly.entity_id
_entity_poly.type
_entity_poly.pdbx_seq_one_letter_code
_entity_poly.pdbx_strand_id
1 'polypeptide(L)'
;MSQSPSPPFSVLDLSPILRGGDAAQALRNTLDLARHAERWGYHRYWLAEHHNMPGIASAATSVVIGHVAGGTSTIRVGSGGIMLPNHSPLVIAEQFGTLASLYPGRIDLGLGRAPGTDPRTTHALRRERMESADSFPRDVLELQGYFRPVAAGQAVRAVPGAGLDVPIWLLGSSLFSAQLAAALGLPYAFAAHFAPDHLDAALELYRGEFKPSDALARPRAMVAIGVYAAATDAGAARLFTSAQQQILNLRRGEPTPLNPPVDTMDGRWSPAEKAMVEQAQRETIVGSPGKVRRGLDALIERTAADEIIVAAQIFDHAARLRSYEIVAELRQAPAVAAGAR
;
A
#
# COMPACT_ATOMS: atom_id res chain seq x y z
N MET A 1 -27.10 12.22 16.13
CA MET A 1 -25.69 12.39 15.73
C MET A 1 -25.60 11.95 14.30
N SER A 2 -25.26 12.85 13.36
CA SER A 2 -25.04 12.52 11.95
C SER A 2 -23.83 11.57 11.88
N GLN A 3 -24.03 10.33 11.44
CA GLN A 3 -22.91 9.43 11.18
C GLN A 3 -22.06 10.04 10.07
N SER A 4 -20.79 10.31 10.35
CA SER A 4 -19.84 10.67 9.31
C SER A 4 -19.82 9.55 8.27
N PRO A 5 -19.80 9.85 6.96
CA PRO A 5 -19.74 8.81 5.94
C PRO A 5 -18.51 7.94 6.17
N SER A 6 -18.66 6.63 5.97
CA SER A 6 -17.53 5.67 6.04
C SER A 6 -16.41 6.15 5.12
N PRO A 7 -15.13 6.09 5.56
CA PRO A 7 -14.01 6.51 4.71
C PRO A 7 -13.94 5.68 3.42
N PRO A 8 -13.41 6.22 2.32
CA PRO A 8 -13.18 5.46 1.12
C PRO A 8 -12.19 4.31 1.36
N PHE A 9 -12.39 3.21 0.63
CA PHE A 9 -11.51 2.05 0.66
C PHE A 9 -10.71 1.97 -0.64
N SER A 10 -9.46 1.52 -0.52
CA SER A 10 -8.50 1.38 -1.61
C SER A 10 -7.82 0.02 -1.56
N VAL A 11 -7.13 -0.36 -2.62
CA VAL A 11 -6.41 -1.63 -2.76
C VAL A 11 -4.91 -1.37 -2.81
N LEU A 12 -4.13 -2.12 -2.02
CA LEU A 12 -2.68 -2.25 -2.15
C LEU A 12 -2.36 -3.63 -2.71
N ASP A 13 -1.78 -3.68 -3.89
CA ASP A 13 -1.38 -4.91 -4.56
C ASP A 13 0.13 -5.05 -4.65
N LEU A 14 0.63 -6.24 -4.34
CA LEU A 14 2.01 -6.64 -4.48
C LEU A 14 2.24 -7.50 -5.74
N SER A 15 1.21 -7.71 -6.57
CA SER A 15 1.26 -8.59 -7.73
C SER A 15 1.86 -9.97 -7.40
N PRO A 16 1.23 -10.77 -6.52
CA PRO A 16 1.84 -11.98 -5.98
C PRO A 16 2.08 -13.03 -7.06
N ILE A 17 3.33 -13.50 -7.17
CA ILE A 17 3.70 -14.67 -7.96
C ILE A 17 3.41 -15.90 -7.10
N LEU A 18 2.57 -16.78 -7.60
CA LEU A 18 2.16 -18.01 -6.90
C LEU A 18 3.21 -19.10 -7.07
N ARG A 19 3.33 -20.00 -6.10
CA ARG A 19 4.13 -21.23 -6.26
C ARG A 19 3.57 -22.04 -7.43
N GLY A 20 4.42 -22.35 -8.41
CA GLY A 20 4.03 -23.02 -9.65
C GLY A 20 3.47 -22.09 -10.74
N GLY A 21 3.32 -20.79 -10.46
CA GLY A 21 2.94 -19.78 -11.43
C GLY A 21 4.14 -18.93 -11.90
N ASP A 22 3.84 -17.89 -12.66
CA ASP A 22 4.82 -16.97 -13.23
C ASP A 22 4.42 -15.49 -13.06
N ALA A 23 5.35 -14.59 -13.37
CA ALA A 23 5.12 -13.15 -13.31
C ALA A 23 4.05 -12.67 -14.31
N ALA A 24 3.93 -13.33 -15.47
CA ALA A 24 2.94 -12.94 -16.48
C ALA A 24 1.53 -13.20 -15.95
N GLN A 25 1.29 -14.33 -15.28
CA GLN A 25 0.01 -14.62 -14.64
C GLN A 25 -0.26 -13.66 -13.46
N ALA A 26 0.74 -13.36 -12.65
CA ALA A 26 0.61 -12.41 -11.54
C ALA A 26 0.17 -11.02 -12.05
N LEU A 27 0.78 -10.51 -13.12
CA LEU A 27 0.42 -9.22 -13.73
C LEU A 27 -0.96 -9.23 -14.38
N ARG A 28 -1.39 -10.34 -15.01
CA ARG A 28 -2.79 -10.50 -15.46
C ARG A 28 -3.77 -10.45 -14.29
N ASN A 29 -3.49 -11.15 -13.21
CA ASN A 29 -4.33 -11.15 -12.01
C ASN A 29 -4.38 -9.76 -11.35
N THR A 30 -3.27 -8.99 -11.39
CA THR A 30 -3.23 -7.60 -10.93
C THR A 30 -4.19 -6.71 -11.72
N LEU A 31 -4.15 -6.78 -13.04
CA LEU A 31 -5.08 -6.00 -13.88
C LEU A 31 -6.54 -6.46 -13.68
N ASP A 32 -6.77 -7.75 -13.56
CA ASP A 32 -8.11 -8.29 -13.34
C ASP A 32 -8.69 -7.83 -11.99
N LEU A 33 -7.89 -7.89 -10.91
CA LEU A 33 -8.30 -7.33 -9.62
C LEU A 33 -8.55 -5.82 -9.68
N ALA A 34 -7.73 -5.06 -10.41
CA ALA A 34 -7.92 -3.62 -10.55
C ALA A 34 -9.25 -3.27 -11.24
N ARG A 35 -9.63 -4.01 -12.29
CA ARG A 35 -10.91 -3.89 -12.97
C ARG A 35 -12.10 -4.23 -12.07
N HIS A 36 -11.96 -5.26 -11.22
CA HIS A 36 -12.97 -5.60 -10.24
C HIS A 36 -13.07 -4.53 -9.15
N ALA A 37 -11.95 -4.06 -8.61
CA ALA A 37 -11.90 -3.00 -7.62
C ALA A 37 -12.58 -1.71 -8.14
N GLU A 38 -12.34 -1.34 -9.40
CA GLU A 38 -13.03 -0.22 -10.06
C GLU A 38 -14.54 -0.41 -10.06
N ARG A 39 -15.04 -1.58 -10.49
CA ARG A 39 -16.49 -1.90 -10.51
C ARG A 39 -17.12 -1.91 -9.13
N TRP A 40 -16.37 -2.36 -8.12
CA TRP A 40 -16.84 -2.37 -6.72
C TRP A 40 -16.71 -1.01 -6.02
N GLY A 41 -16.20 0.02 -6.72
CA GLY A 41 -16.12 1.39 -6.22
C GLY A 41 -14.99 1.62 -5.21
N TYR A 42 -13.91 0.86 -5.27
CA TYR A 42 -12.68 1.22 -4.58
C TYR A 42 -12.14 2.55 -5.13
N HIS A 43 -11.57 3.35 -4.24
CA HIS A 43 -11.12 4.69 -4.60
C HIS A 43 -9.79 4.68 -5.35
N ARG A 44 -8.82 3.82 -4.90
CA ARG A 44 -7.48 3.71 -5.49
C ARG A 44 -7.05 2.26 -5.63
N TYR A 45 -6.14 2.04 -6.56
CA TYR A 45 -5.37 0.81 -6.71
C TYR A 45 -3.88 1.15 -6.72
N TRP A 46 -3.19 0.85 -5.64
CA TRP A 46 -1.77 1.12 -5.50
C TRP A 46 -0.95 -0.15 -5.62
N LEU A 47 0.24 0.00 -6.18
CA LEU A 47 1.20 -1.08 -6.40
C LEU A 47 2.43 -0.85 -5.53
N ALA A 48 2.89 -1.90 -4.81
CA ALA A 48 4.08 -1.84 -3.99
C ALA A 48 5.34 -2.11 -4.82
N GLU A 49 6.46 -1.46 -4.46
CA GLU A 49 7.78 -1.74 -5.03
C GLU A 49 8.56 -2.68 -4.12
N HIS A 50 8.97 -3.83 -4.66
CA HIS A 50 9.91 -4.74 -4.01
C HIS A 50 10.85 -5.36 -5.04
N HIS A 51 12.15 -5.37 -4.74
CA HIS A 51 13.17 -5.92 -5.62
C HIS A 51 13.74 -7.23 -5.08
N ASN A 52 14.17 -8.11 -5.97
CA ASN A 52 14.73 -9.42 -5.64
C ASN A 52 13.84 -10.30 -4.76
N MET A 53 12.52 -10.16 -4.93
CA MET A 53 11.52 -10.92 -4.19
C MET A 53 10.82 -11.92 -5.13
N PRO A 54 11.09 -13.23 -5.00
CA PRO A 54 10.55 -14.25 -5.92
C PRO A 54 9.02 -14.31 -5.97
N GLY A 55 8.36 -13.81 -4.94
CA GLY A 55 6.90 -13.81 -4.82
C GLY A 55 6.21 -12.50 -5.24
N ILE A 56 6.93 -11.52 -5.83
CA ILE A 56 6.37 -10.19 -6.14
C ILE A 56 6.76 -9.79 -7.56
N ALA A 57 5.76 -9.47 -8.41
CA ALA A 57 5.98 -9.11 -9.81
C ALA A 57 6.04 -7.59 -10.07
N SER A 58 5.79 -6.74 -9.05
CA SER A 58 5.63 -5.28 -9.23
C SER A 58 6.90 -4.46 -9.04
N ALA A 59 8.10 -5.07 -9.21
CA ALA A 59 9.38 -4.37 -9.05
C ALA A 59 9.53 -3.14 -9.96
N ALA A 60 9.12 -3.23 -11.23
CA ALA A 60 9.06 -2.08 -12.15
C ALA A 60 7.73 -1.34 -11.98
N THR A 61 7.53 -0.74 -10.81
CA THR A 61 6.23 -0.26 -10.33
C THR A 61 5.57 0.74 -11.28
N SER A 62 6.29 1.72 -11.82
CA SER A 62 5.76 2.70 -12.78
C SER A 62 5.26 2.06 -14.07
N VAL A 63 5.92 0.99 -14.55
CA VAL A 63 5.50 0.22 -15.74
C VAL A 63 4.18 -0.50 -15.46
N VAL A 64 4.07 -1.14 -14.30
CA VAL A 64 2.84 -1.86 -13.88
C VAL A 64 1.69 -0.87 -13.64
N ILE A 65 1.96 0.31 -13.06
CA ILE A 65 0.98 1.40 -12.95
C ILE A 65 0.43 1.78 -14.33
N GLY A 66 1.29 1.98 -15.33
CA GLY A 66 0.88 2.29 -16.70
C GLY A 66 -0.01 1.21 -17.31
N HIS A 67 0.33 -0.07 -17.09
CA HIS A 67 -0.47 -1.21 -17.53
C HIS A 67 -1.86 -1.25 -16.87
N VAL A 68 -1.93 -1.04 -15.56
CA VAL A 68 -3.19 -1.02 -14.80
C VAL A 68 -4.05 0.19 -15.17
N ALA A 69 -3.44 1.38 -15.26
CA ALA A 69 -4.16 2.60 -15.64
C ALA A 69 -4.72 2.54 -17.06
N GLY A 70 -3.99 1.92 -18.02
CA GLY A 70 -4.45 1.68 -19.37
C GLY A 70 -5.56 0.62 -19.47
N GLY A 71 -5.66 -0.27 -18.51
CA GLY A 71 -6.67 -1.33 -18.45
C GLY A 71 -7.91 -1.02 -17.59
N THR A 72 -7.97 0.18 -16.98
CA THR A 72 -9.05 0.72 -16.13
C THR A 72 -9.45 2.12 -16.61
N SER A 73 -10.55 2.68 -16.14
CA SER A 73 -11.12 3.92 -16.66
C SER A 73 -11.22 5.07 -15.65
N THR A 74 -11.58 4.79 -14.41
CA THR A 74 -11.95 5.79 -13.38
C THR A 74 -11.17 5.68 -12.09
N ILE A 75 -10.80 4.46 -11.68
CA ILE A 75 -10.05 4.23 -10.43
C ILE A 75 -8.70 4.94 -10.49
N ARG A 76 -8.31 5.60 -9.40
CA ARG A 76 -6.97 6.16 -9.29
C ARG A 76 -5.94 5.05 -9.18
N VAL A 77 -4.82 5.19 -9.85
CA VAL A 77 -3.73 4.21 -9.84
C VAL A 77 -2.44 4.87 -9.35
N GLY A 78 -1.67 4.18 -8.53
CA GLY A 78 -0.46 4.79 -8.01
C GLY A 78 0.50 3.81 -7.36
N SER A 79 1.53 4.34 -6.73
CA SER A 79 2.49 3.57 -5.96
C SER A 79 2.17 3.57 -4.47
N GLY A 80 2.33 2.42 -3.84
CA GLY A 80 2.17 2.24 -2.41
C GLY A 80 3.36 1.53 -1.75
N GLY A 81 4.64 2.02 -2.03
CA GLY A 81 5.13 3.22 -2.70
C GLY A 81 6.33 2.95 -3.60
N ILE A 82 6.78 4.00 -4.28
CA ILE A 82 8.13 4.04 -4.85
C ILE A 82 9.12 4.14 -3.69
N MET A 83 10.10 3.26 -3.68
CA MET A 83 11.19 3.31 -2.70
C MET A 83 12.23 4.33 -3.17
N LEU A 84 11.94 5.63 -2.93
CA LEU A 84 12.69 6.75 -3.49
C LEU A 84 14.21 6.66 -3.31
N PRO A 85 14.77 6.11 -2.20
CA PRO A 85 16.22 5.91 -2.09
C PRO A 85 16.83 5.02 -3.17
N ASN A 86 16.08 4.22 -3.89
CA ASN A 86 16.56 3.40 -5.01
C ASN A 86 16.64 4.15 -6.35
N HIS A 87 16.10 5.36 -6.41
CA HIS A 87 15.87 6.09 -7.67
C HIS A 87 16.47 7.50 -7.66
N SER A 88 16.66 8.07 -8.84
CA SER A 88 16.88 9.50 -9.02
C SER A 88 15.53 10.23 -8.96
N PRO A 89 15.38 11.30 -8.16
CA PRO A 89 14.16 12.10 -8.12
C PRO A 89 13.70 12.59 -9.49
N LEU A 90 14.63 13.00 -10.37
CA LEU A 90 14.30 13.42 -11.74
C LEU A 90 13.63 12.29 -12.55
N VAL A 91 14.19 11.06 -12.50
CA VAL A 91 13.62 9.92 -13.23
C VAL A 91 12.22 9.59 -12.75
N ILE A 92 11.99 9.63 -11.43
CA ILE A 92 10.64 9.41 -10.88
C ILE A 92 9.68 10.53 -11.30
N ALA A 93 10.13 11.78 -11.30
CA ALA A 93 9.30 12.90 -11.78
C ALA A 93 8.91 12.73 -13.26
N GLU A 94 9.82 12.29 -14.12
CA GLU A 94 9.55 12.04 -15.53
C GLU A 94 8.62 10.83 -15.76
N GLN A 95 8.82 9.73 -15.00
CA GLN A 95 7.94 8.55 -15.07
C GLN A 95 6.51 8.89 -14.65
N PHE A 96 6.34 9.54 -13.51
CA PHE A 96 5.01 9.91 -13.01
C PHE A 96 4.39 11.09 -13.77
N GLY A 97 5.20 11.99 -14.30
CA GLY A 97 4.80 13.01 -15.25
C GLY A 97 4.25 12.41 -16.55
N THR A 98 4.94 11.37 -17.07
CA THR A 98 4.46 10.60 -18.23
C THR A 98 3.13 9.92 -17.93
N LEU A 99 3.04 9.22 -16.80
CA LEU A 99 1.80 8.56 -16.37
C LEU A 99 0.64 9.56 -16.21
N ALA A 100 0.88 10.70 -15.56
CA ALA A 100 -0.13 11.73 -15.36
C ALA A 100 -0.57 12.40 -16.69
N SER A 101 0.33 12.52 -17.66
CA SER A 101 0.01 13.00 -19.00
C SER A 101 -0.85 12.01 -19.79
N LEU A 102 -0.59 10.70 -19.63
CA LEU A 102 -1.37 9.63 -20.28
C LEU A 102 -2.73 9.42 -19.60
N TYR A 103 -2.80 9.59 -18.28
CA TYR A 103 -3.98 9.30 -17.45
C TYR A 103 -4.31 10.48 -16.53
N PRO A 104 -4.75 11.63 -17.07
CA PRO A 104 -4.97 12.85 -16.30
C PRO A 104 -5.89 12.66 -15.10
N GLY A 105 -5.50 13.21 -13.94
CA GLY A 105 -6.30 13.17 -12.72
C GLY A 105 -6.37 11.82 -12.01
N ARG A 106 -5.72 10.77 -12.52
CA ARG A 106 -5.82 9.40 -11.99
C ARG A 106 -4.56 8.86 -11.32
N ILE A 107 -3.44 9.56 -11.39
CA ILE A 107 -2.15 9.05 -10.92
C ILE A 107 -1.83 9.59 -9.52
N ASP A 108 -1.36 8.70 -8.63
CA ASP A 108 -0.84 9.03 -7.31
C ASP A 108 0.61 8.58 -7.17
N LEU A 109 1.44 9.37 -6.48
CA LEU A 109 2.82 9.02 -6.18
C LEU A 109 3.02 8.84 -4.67
N GLY A 110 2.95 7.61 -4.19
CA GLY A 110 3.34 7.27 -2.84
C GLY A 110 4.84 7.00 -2.74
N LEU A 111 5.50 7.57 -1.74
CA LEU A 111 6.95 7.50 -1.53
C LEU A 111 7.30 6.77 -0.23
N GLY A 112 8.16 5.75 -0.31
CA GLY A 112 8.73 5.03 0.82
C GLY A 112 10.21 5.36 1.03
N ARG A 113 10.64 5.36 2.31
CA ARG A 113 12.06 5.57 2.69
C ARG A 113 12.88 4.30 2.66
N ALA A 114 12.27 3.16 3.01
CA ALA A 114 12.97 1.89 3.06
C ALA A 114 13.37 1.43 1.65
N PRO A 115 14.51 0.72 1.47
CA PRO A 115 14.92 0.24 0.14
C PRO A 115 14.01 -0.89 -0.41
N GLY A 116 13.12 -1.45 0.40
CA GLY A 116 12.19 -2.52 -0.02
C GLY A 116 12.88 -3.81 -0.43
N THR A 117 14.14 -4.03 0.01
CA THR A 117 14.97 -5.16 -0.39
C THR A 117 16.18 -5.36 0.55
N ASP A 118 16.99 -6.38 0.28
CA ASP A 118 18.22 -6.68 1.00
C ASP A 118 19.40 -5.76 0.59
N PRO A 119 20.51 -5.69 1.41
CA PRO A 119 21.64 -4.81 1.13
C PRO A 119 22.38 -5.10 -0.19
N ARG A 120 22.45 -6.35 -0.66
CA ARG A 120 23.10 -6.70 -1.93
C ARG A 120 22.30 -6.17 -3.10
N THR A 121 20.98 -6.29 -3.03
CA THR A 121 20.06 -5.76 -4.03
C THR A 121 20.07 -4.24 -4.04
N THR A 122 20.13 -3.58 -2.87
CA THR A 122 20.30 -2.13 -2.76
C THR A 122 21.56 -1.67 -3.48
N HIS A 123 22.69 -2.38 -3.28
CA HIS A 123 23.93 -2.10 -4.00
C HIS A 123 23.79 -2.28 -5.53
N ALA A 124 23.07 -3.31 -5.98
CA ALA A 124 22.83 -3.55 -7.40
C ALA A 124 21.95 -2.45 -8.05
N LEU A 125 21.00 -1.88 -7.31
CA LEU A 125 20.15 -0.80 -7.76
C LEU A 125 20.88 0.55 -7.83
N ARG A 126 21.83 0.80 -6.90
CA ARG A 126 22.49 2.10 -6.72
C ARG A 126 23.99 1.92 -6.47
N ARG A 127 24.75 1.63 -7.53
CA ARG A 127 26.16 1.28 -7.45
C ARG A 127 27.08 2.35 -6.83
N GLU A 128 26.73 3.63 -6.87
CA GLU A 128 27.65 4.74 -6.52
C GLU A 128 27.16 5.61 -5.35
N ARG A 129 25.96 5.43 -4.80
CA ARG A 129 25.47 6.23 -3.70
C ARG A 129 25.32 5.41 -2.42
N MET A 130 26.28 5.55 -1.53
CA MET A 130 26.19 5.12 -0.13
C MET A 130 25.35 6.10 0.72
N GLU A 131 24.78 7.14 0.14
CA GLU A 131 23.89 8.07 0.82
C GLU A 131 22.48 7.49 0.85
N SER A 132 22.16 6.96 1.98
CA SER A 132 21.00 6.12 2.28
C SER A 132 19.75 6.94 2.68
N ALA A 133 18.91 6.34 3.49
CA ALA A 133 17.70 6.87 4.10
C ALA A 133 17.79 8.31 4.67
N ASP A 134 19.00 8.83 4.93
CA ASP A 134 19.23 10.19 5.46
C ASP A 134 19.02 11.28 4.39
N SER A 135 19.16 10.95 3.10
CA SER A 135 18.87 11.89 2.00
C SER A 135 17.37 11.99 1.68
N PHE A 136 16.54 11.08 2.16
CA PHE A 136 15.13 10.96 1.79
C PHE A 136 14.34 12.29 1.90
N PRO A 137 14.46 13.10 2.96
CA PRO A 137 13.73 14.37 3.03
C PRO A 137 14.14 15.35 1.91
N ARG A 138 15.44 15.40 1.58
CA ARG A 138 15.98 16.23 0.50
C ARG A 138 15.48 15.73 -0.86
N ASP A 139 15.52 14.41 -1.09
CA ASP A 139 15.08 13.78 -2.32
C ASP A 139 13.57 14.00 -2.56
N VAL A 140 12.74 14.01 -1.49
CA VAL A 140 11.32 14.37 -1.56
C VAL A 140 11.13 15.83 -1.99
N LEU A 141 11.88 16.75 -1.39
CA LEU A 141 11.81 18.20 -1.75
C LEU A 141 12.28 18.44 -3.19
N GLU A 142 13.34 17.76 -3.62
CA GLU A 142 13.84 17.81 -4.99
C GLU A 142 12.76 17.31 -5.97
N LEU A 143 12.13 16.17 -5.67
CA LEU A 143 11.05 15.60 -6.48
C LEU A 143 9.83 16.55 -6.56
N GLN A 144 9.41 17.14 -5.44
CA GLN A 144 8.37 18.17 -5.44
C GLN A 144 8.74 19.37 -6.32
N GLY A 145 10.02 19.77 -6.29
CA GLY A 145 10.55 20.86 -7.14
C GLY A 145 10.39 20.58 -8.63
N TYR A 146 10.57 19.32 -9.07
CA TYR A 146 10.41 18.94 -10.48
C TYR A 146 8.97 18.98 -10.98
N PHE A 147 7.96 18.86 -10.11
CA PHE A 147 6.55 19.00 -10.49
C PHE A 147 6.07 20.45 -10.49
N ARG A 148 6.82 21.39 -9.92
CA ARG A 148 6.47 22.82 -9.98
C ARG A 148 6.59 23.36 -11.40
N PRO A 149 5.90 24.49 -11.73
CA PRO A 149 6.14 25.21 -12.97
C PRO A 149 7.63 25.57 -13.09
N VAL A 150 8.15 25.51 -14.31
CA VAL A 150 9.58 25.79 -14.58
C VAL A 150 9.90 27.23 -14.19
N ALA A 151 10.89 27.42 -13.32
CA ALA A 151 11.40 28.74 -12.96
C ALA A 151 12.35 29.30 -14.02
N ALA A 152 12.44 30.63 -14.12
CA ALA A 152 13.39 31.28 -15.03
C ALA A 152 14.83 30.88 -14.67
N GLY A 153 15.59 30.41 -15.67
CA GLY A 153 16.98 29.97 -15.48
C GLY A 153 17.14 28.54 -14.92
N GLN A 154 16.06 27.80 -14.69
CA GLN A 154 16.14 26.40 -14.24
C GLN A 154 16.77 25.52 -15.33
N ALA A 155 17.97 25.00 -15.05
CA ALA A 155 18.75 24.21 -16.00
C ALA A 155 18.23 22.77 -16.17
N VAL A 156 17.73 22.15 -15.08
CA VAL A 156 17.21 20.76 -15.08
C VAL A 156 15.72 20.75 -14.75
N ARG A 157 14.94 20.09 -15.59
CA ARG A 157 13.47 20.00 -15.45
C ARG A 157 12.97 18.63 -15.87
N ALA A 158 11.91 18.17 -15.26
CA ALA A 158 11.25 16.93 -15.69
C ALA A 158 10.40 17.18 -16.94
N VAL A 159 10.61 16.38 -18.00
CA VAL A 159 9.85 16.47 -19.25
C VAL A 159 9.43 15.08 -19.72
N PRO A 160 8.10 14.74 -19.62
CA PRO A 160 7.03 15.52 -18.98
C PRO A 160 7.12 15.46 -17.45
N GLY A 161 6.49 16.40 -16.75
CA GLY A 161 6.45 16.43 -15.28
C GLY A 161 6.24 17.85 -14.75
N ALA A 162 7.06 18.80 -15.19
CA ALA A 162 7.00 20.18 -14.72
C ALA A 162 5.62 20.83 -14.96
N GLY A 163 5.04 21.40 -13.90
CA GLY A 163 3.72 22.03 -13.92
C GLY A 163 2.54 21.06 -13.84
N LEU A 164 2.79 19.74 -13.65
CA LEU A 164 1.72 18.75 -13.47
C LEU A 164 1.39 18.58 -12.00
N ASP A 165 0.08 18.46 -11.69
CA ASP A 165 -0.41 18.12 -10.35
C ASP A 165 -0.43 16.60 -10.17
N VAL A 166 0.65 16.05 -9.60
CA VAL A 166 0.77 14.65 -9.20
C VAL A 166 0.72 14.58 -7.68
N PRO A 167 -0.38 14.10 -7.06
CA PRO A 167 -0.49 13.99 -5.62
C PRO A 167 0.61 13.10 -5.03
N ILE A 168 1.43 13.67 -4.14
CA ILE A 168 2.50 12.97 -3.44
C ILE A 168 2.01 12.56 -2.05
N TRP A 169 2.19 11.29 -1.70
CA TRP A 169 1.92 10.71 -0.38
C TRP A 169 3.22 10.24 0.25
N LEU A 170 3.40 10.47 1.55
CA LEU A 170 4.49 9.84 2.29
C LEU A 170 3.99 8.57 2.99
N LEU A 171 4.75 7.48 2.81
CA LEU A 171 4.43 6.17 3.36
C LEU A 171 5.46 5.74 4.41
N GLY A 172 5.00 5.00 5.40
CA GLY A 172 5.89 4.37 6.36
C GLY A 172 5.17 3.68 7.50
N SER A 173 5.98 3.06 8.37
CA SER A 173 5.53 2.36 9.57
C SER A 173 6.25 2.87 10.82
N SER A 174 6.79 4.09 10.79
CA SER A 174 7.59 4.68 11.86
C SER A 174 7.18 6.12 12.15
N LEU A 175 7.57 6.62 13.32
CA LEU A 175 7.33 8.02 13.70
C LEU A 175 8.04 9.01 12.77
N PHE A 176 9.21 8.64 12.23
CA PHE A 176 9.95 9.50 11.29
C PHE A 176 9.13 9.87 10.04
N SER A 177 8.45 8.89 9.42
CA SER A 177 7.65 9.16 8.22
C SER A 177 6.43 10.03 8.52
N ALA A 178 5.82 9.85 9.71
CA ALA A 178 4.73 10.67 10.19
C ALA A 178 5.17 12.13 10.42
N GLN A 179 6.32 12.32 11.09
CA GLN A 179 6.91 13.63 11.35
C GLN A 179 7.29 14.36 10.05
N LEU A 180 7.91 13.66 9.11
CA LEU A 180 8.27 14.24 7.82
C LEU A 180 7.01 14.66 7.02
N ALA A 181 5.98 13.80 6.98
CA ALA A 181 4.72 14.11 6.31
C ALA A 181 4.04 15.35 6.93
N ALA A 182 4.01 15.43 8.26
CA ALA A 182 3.48 16.57 9.00
C ALA A 182 4.25 17.86 8.71
N ALA A 183 5.58 17.80 8.74
CA ALA A 183 6.44 18.97 8.50
C ALA A 183 6.34 19.51 7.07
N LEU A 184 6.15 18.62 6.07
CA LEU A 184 5.99 18.99 4.66
C LEU A 184 4.53 19.28 4.25
N GLY A 185 3.57 19.10 5.15
CA GLY A 185 2.14 19.27 4.83
C GLY A 185 1.63 18.31 3.77
N LEU A 186 2.14 17.06 3.75
CA LEU A 186 1.78 16.04 2.79
C LEU A 186 0.81 15.01 3.39
N PRO A 187 -0.04 14.36 2.58
CA PRO A 187 -0.84 13.24 3.04
C PRO A 187 0.05 12.06 3.44
N TYR A 188 -0.39 11.33 4.46
CA TYR A 188 0.36 10.26 5.10
C TYR A 188 -0.35 8.91 5.00
N ALA A 189 0.37 7.83 4.68
CA ALA A 189 -0.15 6.48 4.69
C ALA A 189 0.69 5.58 5.63
N PHE A 190 0.03 5.04 6.67
CA PHE A 190 0.69 4.14 7.63
C PHE A 190 0.54 2.67 7.22
N ALA A 191 1.65 1.92 7.19
CA ALA A 191 1.72 0.53 6.72
C ALA A 191 1.50 -0.48 7.86
N ALA A 192 0.28 -0.50 8.45
CA ALA A 192 -0.05 -1.39 9.56
C ALA A 192 -0.20 -2.86 9.15
N HIS A 193 -0.32 -3.15 7.85
CA HIS A 193 -0.47 -4.53 7.33
C HIS A 193 0.77 -5.42 7.52
N PHE A 194 1.94 -4.87 7.87
CA PHE A 194 3.15 -5.64 8.16
C PHE A 194 3.96 -5.11 9.34
N ALA A 195 3.79 -3.86 9.78
CA ALA A 195 4.53 -3.25 10.87
C ALA A 195 3.62 -2.31 11.70
N PRO A 196 2.71 -2.86 12.50
CA PRO A 196 1.64 -2.12 13.17
C PRO A 196 2.06 -1.38 14.45
N ASP A 197 3.28 -1.59 14.98
CA ASP A 197 3.66 -1.22 16.34
C ASP A 197 3.49 0.26 16.70
N HIS A 198 3.66 1.14 15.74
CA HIS A 198 3.61 2.59 15.95
C HIS A 198 2.36 3.25 15.35
N LEU A 199 1.32 2.48 14.97
CA LEU A 199 0.16 3.03 14.25
C LEU A 199 -0.46 4.24 14.96
N ASP A 200 -0.91 4.06 16.19
CA ASP A 200 -1.65 5.10 16.90
C ASP A 200 -0.75 6.31 17.20
N ALA A 201 0.48 6.08 17.69
CA ALA A 201 1.44 7.15 17.97
C ALA A 201 1.85 7.93 16.70
N ALA A 202 1.98 7.25 15.55
CA ALA A 202 2.30 7.91 14.29
C ALA A 202 1.15 8.77 13.77
N LEU A 203 -0.10 8.32 13.92
CA LEU A 203 -1.27 9.11 13.54
C LEU A 203 -1.47 10.32 14.45
N GLU A 204 -1.26 10.16 15.75
CA GLU A 204 -1.31 11.26 16.74
C GLU A 204 -0.24 12.32 16.43
N LEU A 205 1.02 11.90 16.24
CA LEU A 205 2.13 12.77 15.89
C LEU A 205 1.87 13.51 14.57
N TYR A 206 1.45 12.78 13.52
CA TYR A 206 1.17 13.37 12.21
C TYR A 206 0.11 14.47 12.30
N ARG A 207 -0.99 14.23 13.01
CA ARG A 207 -2.07 15.20 13.16
C ARG A 207 -1.69 16.38 14.07
N GLY A 208 -0.98 16.10 15.15
CA GLY A 208 -0.57 17.11 16.14
C GLY A 208 0.50 18.08 15.61
N GLU A 209 1.40 17.61 14.76
CA GLU A 209 2.51 18.42 14.22
C GLU A 209 2.27 18.88 12.77
N PHE A 210 1.09 18.61 12.19
CA PHE A 210 0.80 18.93 10.80
C PHE A 210 0.89 20.43 10.50
N LYS A 211 1.65 20.75 9.46
CA LYS A 211 1.78 22.13 8.93
C LYS A 211 1.05 22.20 7.59
N PRO A 212 0.04 23.09 7.44
CA PRO A 212 -0.62 23.30 6.16
C PRO A 212 0.37 23.66 5.06
N SER A 213 0.11 23.18 3.85
CA SER A 213 0.89 23.47 2.64
C SER A 213 -0.05 23.79 1.46
N ASP A 214 0.53 24.16 0.32
CA ASP A 214 -0.23 24.36 -0.93
C ASP A 214 -0.91 23.05 -1.38
N ALA A 215 -0.35 21.89 -1.03
CA ALA A 215 -0.88 20.58 -1.38
C ALA A 215 -2.03 20.15 -0.45
N LEU A 216 -2.04 20.59 0.82
CA LEU A 216 -2.97 20.07 1.81
C LEU A 216 -3.20 21.05 2.96
N ALA A 217 -4.46 21.51 3.13
CA ALA A 217 -4.82 22.49 4.15
C ALA A 217 -4.99 21.88 5.56
N ARG A 218 -5.25 20.57 5.65
CA ARG A 218 -5.47 19.83 6.92
C ARG A 218 -4.92 18.40 6.78
N PRO A 219 -4.54 17.73 7.89
CA PRO A 219 -3.98 16.39 7.83
C PRO A 219 -4.95 15.41 7.15
N ARG A 220 -4.40 14.52 6.32
CA ARG A 220 -5.11 13.42 5.67
C ARG A 220 -4.33 12.13 5.85
N ALA A 221 -4.89 11.22 6.63
CA ALA A 221 -4.24 9.97 7.01
C ALA A 221 -4.93 8.76 6.36
N MET A 222 -4.14 7.88 5.76
CA MET A 222 -4.56 6.57 5.26
C MET A 222 -3.94 5.48 6.13
N VAL A 223 -4.69 4.41 6.39
CA VAL A 223 -4.18 3.24 7.11
C VAL A 223 -4.22 2.01 6.20
N ALA A 224 -3.06 1.37 6.02
CA ALA A 224 -2.93 0.13 5.27
C ALA A 224 -3.04 -1.07 6.21
N ILE A 225 -3.98 -1.97 5.93
CA ILE A 225 -4.23 -3.18 6.74
C ILE A 225 -4.37 -4.44 5.88
N GLY A 226 -4.08 -5.59 6.49
CA GLY A 226 -4.44 -6.89 5.91
C GLY A 226 -5.93 -7.20 6.14
N VAL A 227 -6.66 -7.62 5.10
CA VAL A 227 -8.03 -8.13 5.26
C VAL A 227 -8.19 -9.43 4.48
N TYR A 228 -8.57 -10.50 5.18
CA TYR A 228 -8.82 -11.82 4.61
C TYR A 228 -10.25 -12.22 4.92
N ALA A 229 -11.15 -12.00 3.97
CA ALA A 229 -12.57 -12.28 4.10
C ALA A 229 -12.98 -13.53 3.33
N ALA A 230 -13.83 -14.35 3.93
CA ALA A 230 -14.47 -15.50 3.29
C ALA A 230 -15.88 -15.70 3.85
N ALA A 231 -16.67 -16.61 3.30
CA ALA A 231 -18.03 -16.91 3.78
C ALA A 231 -18.07 -17.33 5.26
N THR A 232 -17.00 -17.96 5.76
CA THR A 232 -16.86 -18.43 7.12
C THR A 232 -15.53 -18.02 7.75
N ASP A 233 -15.48 -17.94 9.08
CA ASP A 233 -14.25 -17.64 9.81
C ASP A 233 -13.15 -18.69 9.54
N ALA A 234 -13.51 -19.96 9.49
CA ALA A 234 -12.57 -21.05 9.18
C ALA A 234 -12.00 -20.94 7.75
N GLY A 235 -12.86 -20.61 6.77
CA GLY A 235 -12.42 -20.38 5.39
C GLY A 235 -11.44 -19.20 5.29
N ALA A 236 -11.74 -18.09 5.95
CA ALA A 236 -10.86 -16.94 5.99
C ALA A 236 -9.51 -17.25 6.67
N ALA A 237 -9.53 -17.94 7.81
CA ALA A 237 -8.33 -18.38 8.52
C ALA A 237 -7.45 -19.27 7.62
N ARG A 238 -8.04 -20.21 6.89
CA ARG A 238 -7.32 -21.06 5.94
C ARG A 238 -6.69 -20.23 4.82
N LEU A 239 -7.40 -19.28 4.20
CA LEU A 239 -6.83 -18.39 3.18
C LEU A 239 -5.64 -17.58 3.72
N PHE A 240 -5.73 -17.11 4.94
CA PHE A 240 -4.69 -16.32 5.60
C PHE A 240 -3.38 -17.08 5.83
N THR A 241 -3.41 -18.42 5.92
CA THR A 241 -2.20 -19.23 6.10
C THR A 241 -1.16 -19.05 4.98
N SER A 242 -1.56 -18.68 3.76
CA SER A 242 -0.63 -18.33 2.68
C SER A 242 0.23 -17.11 3.04
N ALA A 243 -0.38 -16.07 3.60
CA ALA A 243 0.35 -14.87 4.05
C ALA A 243 1.21 -15.16 5.29
N GLN A 244 0.72 -15.98 6.22
CA GLN A 244 1.52 -16.39 7.39
C GLN A 244 2.80 -17.14 6.96
N GLN A 245 2.69 -18.06 5.98
CA GLN A 245 3.85 -18.75 5.39
C GLN A 245 4.80 -17.76 4.72
N GLN A 246 4.26 -16.77 4.00
CA GLN A 246 5.08 -15.74 3.31
C GLN A 246 5.92 -14.92 4.31
N ILE A 247 5.30 -14.45 5.40
CA ILE A 247 5.99 -13.68 6.44
C ILE A 247 7.02 -14.54 7.14
N LEU A 248 6.67 -15.79 7.48
CA LEU A 248 7.59 -16.74 8.11
C LEU A 248 8.83 -16.98 7.25
N ASN A 249 8.65 -17.28 5.96
CA ASN A 249 9.75 -17.51 5.02
C ASN A 249 10.63 -16.25 4.87
N LEU A 250 10.01 -15.08 4.76
CA LEU A 250 10.75 -13.81 4.71
C LEU A 250 11.62 -13.61 5.96
N ARG A 251 11.10 -13.92 7.15
CA ARG A 251 11.84 -13.78 8.42
C ARG A 251 12.95 -14.81 8.58
N ARG A 252 12.80 -15.98 7.96
CA ARG A 252 13.87 -16.98 7.86
C ARG A 252 14.96 -16.62 6.84
N GLY A 253 14.78 -15.53 6.08
CA GLY A 253 15.70 -15.15 4.99
C GLY A 253 15.55 -15.99 3.72
N GLU A 254 14.44 -16.69 3.59
CA GLU A 254 14.12 -17.58 2.46
C GLU A 254 12.83 -17.12 1.75
N PRO A 255 12.80 -15.92 1.14
CA PRO A 255 11.63 -15.45 0.44
C PRO A 255 11.26 -16.40 -0.72
N THR A 256 9.99 -16.74 -0.83
CA THR A 256 9.47 -17.67 -1.85
C THR A 256 8.32 -17.05 -2.63
N PRO A 257 7.92 -17.61 -3.78
CA PRO A 257 6.58 -17.39 -4.32
C PRO A 257 5.50 -17.70 -3.28
N LEU A 258 4.33 -17.09 -3.41
CA LEU A 258 3.22 -17.29 -2.47
C LEU A 258 2.80 -18.76 -2.46
N ASN A 259 2.82 -19.37 -1.27
CA ASN A 259 2.46 -20.76 -1.10
C ASN A 259 0.94 -20.96 -1.07
N PRO A 260 0.43 -22.15 -1.50
CA PRO A 260 -0.97 -22.49 -1.30
C PRO A 260 -1.32 -22.51 0.20
N PRO A 261 -2.59 -22.24 0.54
CA PRO A 261 -3.03 -22.28 1.93
C PRO A 261 -2.94 -23.71 2.49
N VAL A 262 -2.71 -23.80 3.79
CA VAL A 262 -2.70 -25.04 4.56
C VAL A 262 -3.85 -25.04 5.56
N ASP A 263 -4.24 -26.22 6.05
CA ASP A 263 -5.35 -26.30 7.01
C ASP A 263 -4.97 -25.74 8.38
N THR A 264 -3.69 -25.90 8.78
CA THR A 264 -3.13 -25.32 10.01
C THR A 264 -1.66 -24.97 9.82
N MET A 265 -1.22 -23.96 10.56
CA MET A 265 0.20 -23.60 10.70
C MET A 265 0.90 -24.37 11.83
N ASP A 266 0.18 -25.18 12.59
CA ASP A 266 0.76 -25.97 13.67
C ASP A 266 1.83 -26.93 13.13
N GLY A 267 2.95 -27.04 13.87
CA GLY A 267 4.12 -27.79 13.43
C GLY A 267 4.97 -27.18 12.32
N ARG A 268 4.58 -26.02 11.76
CA ARG A 268 5.32 -25.31 10.70
C ARG A 268 6.19 -24.17 11.23
N TRP A 269 5.92 -23.72 12.42
CA TRP A 269 6.65 -22.66 13.13
C TRP A 269 6.96 -23.06 14.58
N SER A 270 8.02 -22.49 15.13
CA SER A 270 8.30 -22.52 16.56
C SER A 270 7.39 -21.55 17.31
N PRO A 271 7.26 -21.66 18.66
CA PRO A 271 6.50 -20.68 19.45
C PRO A 271 6.98 -19.23 19.27
N ALA A 272 8.28 -19.01 19.13
CA ALA A 272 8.86 -17.69 18.91
C ALA A 272 8.50 -17.14 17.52
N GLU A 273 8.57 -17.94 16.47
CA GLU A 273 8.17 -17.57 15.11
C GLU A 273 6.68 -17.27 15.03
N LYS A 274 5.84 -18.08 15.70
CA LYS A 274 4.41 -17.82 15.82
C LYS A 274 4.15 -16.44 16.42
N ALA A 275 4.72 -16.16 17.57
CA ALA A 275 4.55 -14.87 18.25
C ALA A 275 5.00 -13.70 17.38
N MET A 276 6.10 -13.84 16.65
CA MET A 276 6.60 -12.82 15.72
C MET A 276 5.63 -12.58 14.54
N VAL A 277 5.08 -13.65 13.93
CA VAL A 277 4.12 -13.52 12.82
C VAL A 277 2.82 -12.90 13.33
N GLU A 278 2.31 -13.34 14.48
CA GLU A 278 1.11 -12.80 15.11
C GLU A 278 1.27 -11.32 15.47
N GLN A 279 2.42 -10.92 16.00
CA GLN A 279 2.73 -9.51 16.28
C GLN A 279 2.73 -8.66 15.01
N ALA A 280 3.40 -9.12 13.94
CA ALA A 280 3.45 -8.40 12.67
C ALA A 280 2.06 -8.28 12.00
N GLN A 281 1.15 -9.20 12.31
CA GLN A 281 -0.19 -9.26 11.72
C GLN A 281 -1.33 -8.89 12.70
N ARG A 282 -1.02 -8.29 13.85
CA ARG A 282 -2.03 -8.02 14.88
C ARG A 282 -3.15 -7.08 14.44
N GLU A 283 -2.90 -6.21 13.45
CA GLU A 283 -3.92 -5.34 12.84
C GLU A 283 -4.64 -6.00 11.64
N THR A 284 -4.26 -7.24 11.28
CA THR A 284 -4.90 -7.95 10.18
C THR A 284 -6.27 -8.48 10.59
N ILE A 285 -7.27 -8.23 9.76
CA ILE A 285 -8.65 -8.66 9.99
C ILE A 285 -8.91 -9.93 9.18
N VAL A 286 -9.26 -11.02 9.87
CA VAL A 286 -9.51 -12.34 9.26
C VAL A 286 -10.86 -12.86 9.72
N GLY A 287 -11.78 -13.14 8.80
CA GLY A 287 -13.07 -13.74 9.20
C GLY A 287 -14.17 -13.66 8.16
N SER A 288 -15.35 -14.08 8.60
CA SER A 288 -16.63 -13.94 7.89
C SER A 288 -17.03 -12.46 7.75
N PRO A 289 -18.00 -12.14 6.89
CA PRO A 289 -18.40 -10.75 6.66
C PRO A 289 -18.74 -9.98 7.94
N GLY A 290 -19.45 -10.60 8.89
CA GLY A 290 -19.78 -9.98 10.16
C GLY A 290 -18.57 -9.68 11.04
N LYS A 291 -17.57 -10.56 11.06
CA LYS A 291 -16.32 -10.34 11.80
C LYS A 291 -15.47 -9.27 11.15
N VAL A 292 -15.37 -9.28 9.82
CA VAL A 292 -14.65 -8.26 9.05
C VAL A 292 -15.27 -6.88 9.27
N ARG A 293 -16.60 -6.75 9.23
CA ARG A 293 -17.28 -5.48 9.51
C ARG A 293 -16.89 -4.94 10.88
N ARG A 294 -17.05 -5.73 11.94
CA ARG A 294 -16.70 -5.28 13.30
C ARG A 294 -15.23 -4.87 13.43
N GLY A 295 -14.32 -5.60 12.78
CA GLY A 295 -12.90 -5.26 12.78
C GLY A 295 -12.61 -3.94 12.05
N LEU A 296 -13.23 -3.71 10.90
CA LEU A 296 -13.11 -2.46 10.15
C LEU A 296 -13.71 -1.28 10.91
N ASP A 297 -14.91 -1.44 11.46
CA ASP A 297 -15.58 -0.39 12.24
C ASP A 297 -14.74 0.03 13.45
N ALA A 298 -14.21 -0.94 14.21
CA ALA A 298 -13.34 -0.67 15.36
C ALA A 298 -12.01 0.02 14.94
N LEU A 299 -11.41 -0.39 13.82
CA LEU A 299 -10.20 0.27 13.30
C LEU A 299 -10.51 1.73 12.91
N ILE A 300 -11.58 1.97 12.17
CA ILE A 300 -11.98 3.30 11.71
C ILE A 300 -12.28 4.21 12.91
N GLU A 301 -13.02 3.71 13.90
CA GLU A 301 -13.34 4.45 15.12
C GLU A 301 -12.07 4.83 15.91
N ARG A 302 -11.14 3.87 16.10
CA ARG A 302 -9.88 4.10 16.82
C ARG A 302 -8.95 5.06 16.10
N THR A 303 -8.77 4.86 14.79
CA THR A 303 -7.76 5.59 14.03
C THR A 303 -8.27 6.89 13.43
N ALA A 304 -9.58 7.07 13.31
CA ALA A 304 -10.19 8.17 12.56
C ALA A 304 -9.51 8.39 11.19
N ALA A 305 -9.16 7.29 10.50
CA ALA A 305 -8.47 7.34 9.22
C ALA A 305 -9.38 7.96 8.14
N ASP A 306 -8.82 8.82 7.31
CA ASP A 306 -9.52 9.44 6.19
C ASP A 306 -9.68 8.48 5.01
N GLU A 307 -8.90 7.39 4.97
CA GLU A 307 -8.94 6.35 3.95
C GLU A 307 -8.36 5.04 4.49
N ILE A 308 -8.94 3.90 4.11
CA ILE A 308 -8.41 2.57 4.41
C ILE A 308 -7.91 1.93 3.13
N ILE A 309 -6.67 1.45 3.12
CA ILE A 309 -6.13 0.68 2.00
C ILE A 309 -5.90 -0.78 2.41
N VAL A 310 -6.51 -1.69 1.66
CA VAL A 310 -6.56 -3.12 1.97
C VAL A 310 -5.51 -3.87 1.17
N ALA A 311 -4.73 -4.70 1.85
CA ALA A 311 -3.81 -5.65 1.25
C ALA A 311 -4.26 -7.09 1.57
N ALA A 312 -4.25 -7.99 0.58
CA ALA A 312 -4.51 -9.41 0.80
C ALA A 312 -3.68 -10.27 -0.17
N GLN A 313 -2.79 -11.08 0.40
CA GLN A 313 -2.02 -12.07 -0.34
C GLN A 313 -2.71 -13.44 -0.23
N ILE A 314 -3.69 -13.66 -1.08
CA ILE A 314 -4.47 -14.91 -1.15
C ILE A 314 -4.02 -15.69 -2.40
N PHE A 315 -3.73 -16.98 -2.25
CA PHE A 315 -3.18 -17.85 -3.29
C PHE A 315 -4.15 -18.04 -4.46
N ASP A 316 -5.39 -18.43 -4.18
CA ASP A 316 -6.41 -18.61 -5.21
C ASP A 316 -6.95 -17.24 -5.65
N HIS A 317 -6.88 -16.95 -6.95
CA HIS A 317 -7.28 -15.65 -7.47
C HIS A 317 -8.79 -15.39 -7.33
N ALA A 318 -9.63 -16.40 -7.51
CA ALA A 318 -11.08 -16.25 -7.35
C ALA A 318 -11.44 -15.97 -5.87
N ALA A 319 -10.81 -16.67 -4.94
CA ALA A 319 -10.95 -16.40 -3.51
C ALA A 319 -10.40 -15.00 -3.14
N ARG A 320 -9.32 -14.56 -3.80
CA ARG A 320 -8.78 -13.20 -3.64
C ARG A 320 -9.78 -12.15 -4.08
N LEU A 321 -10.36 -12.29 -5.27
CA LEU A 321 -11.43 -11.42 -5.76
C LEU A 321 -12.61 -11.40 -4.78
N ARG A 322 -13.09 -12.57 -4.34
CA ARG A 322 -14.21 -12.64 -3.41
C ARG A 322 -13.93 -11.95 -2.07
N SER A 323 -12.71 -12.03 -1.57
CA SER A 323 -12.31 -11.33 -0.34
C SER A 323 -12.44 -9.81 -0.47
N TYR A 324 -11.97 -9.22 -1.57
CA TYR A 324 -12.15 -7.78 -1.83
C TYR A 324 -13.60 -7.40 -2.11
N GLU A 325 -14.35 -8.24 -2.80
CA GLU A 325 -15.78 -8.03 -3.05
C GLU A 325 -16.58 -7.96 -1.74
N ILE A 326 -16.34 -8.89 -0.81
CA ILE A 326 -16.95 -8.86 0.54
C ILE A 326 -16.65 -7.53 1.25
N VAL A 327 -15.42 -7.04 1.22
CA VAL A 327 -15.06 -5.74 1.82
C VAL A 327 -15.83 -4.60 1.16
N ALA A 328 -15.98 -4.60 -0.16
CA ALA A 328 -16.73 -3.58 -0.87
C ALA A 328 -18.24 -3.61 -0.53
N GLU A 329 -18.85 -4.82 -0.47
CA GLU A 329 -20.24 -5.02 -0.05
C GLU A 329 -20.50 -4.46 1.36
N LEU A 330 -19.56 -4.72 2.28
CA LEU A 330 -19.66 -4.25 3.67
C LEU A 330 -19.64 -2.72 3.78
N ARG A 331 -18.87 -2.04 2.92
CA ARG A 331 -18.83 -0.58 2.88
C ARG A 331 -20.13 0.04 2.37
N GLN A 332 -20.78 -0.60 1.38
CA GLN A 332 -21.99 -0.09 0.74
C GLN A 332 -23.26 -0.36 1.56
N ALA A 333 -23.23 -1.37 2.42
CA ALA A 333 -24.36 -1.70 3.26
C ALA A 333 -24.54 -0.65 4.38
N PRO A 334 -25.75 -0.12 4.63
CA PRO A 334 -26.00 0.80 5.74
C PRO A 334 -25.56 0.14 7.06
N ALA A 335 -25.00 0.95 7.97
CA ALA A 335 -24.62 0.48 9.30
C ALA A 335 -25.84 -0.22 9.94
N VAL A 336 -25.67 -1.48 10.31
CA VAL A 336 -26.72 -2.19 11.06
C VAL A 336 -26.85 -1.48 12.38
N ALA A 337 -27.99 -0.82 12.61
CA ALA A 337 -28.31 -0.22 13.90
C ALA A 337 -28.03 -1.25 14.98
N ALA A 338 -27.17 -0.90 15.94
CA ALA A 338 -26.90 -1.76 17.10
C ALA A 338 -28.25 -2.04 17.77
N GLY A 339 -28.75 -3.25 17.56
CA GLY A 339 -30.05 -3.68 18.08
C GLY A 339 -30.03 -3.56 19.59
N ALA A 340 -31.01 -2.80 20.11
CA ALA A 340 -31.34 -2.80 21.50
C ALA A 340 -31.52 -4.26 21.98
N ARG A 341 -30.75 -4.67 22.97
CA ARG A 341 -31.12 -5.65 23.98
C ARG A 341 -30.66 -5.14 25.33
#